data_6bdd03a6c2bb59128226efc0ebdf841d
#
_entry.id   6bdd03a6c2bb59128226efc0ebdf841d
#
_cell.length_a   1.000
_cell.length_b   1.000
_cell.length_c   1.000
_cell.angle_alpha   90.00
_cell.angle_beta   90.00
_cell.angle_gamma   90.00
#
_symmetry.space_group_name_H-M   'P 1'
#
loop_
_entity.id
_entity.type
_entity.pdbx_description
1 polymer ?
#
loop_
_entity_poly.entity_id
_entity_poly.type
_entity_poly.pdbx_seq_one_letter_code
_entity_poly.pdbx_strand_id
1 'polypeptide(L)'
;ILLLFLKEQKKELLRKKNTLTQATYEFYFENELPKRDNILKKQFDSAVKIIEKLIEAGVDNGEFICEDCEGTARNIMFVLEGLKISAQTIGVTAEAVDREILYLLRGLGVED
;
A
#
# COMPACT_ATOMS: atom_id res chain seq x y z
N ILE A 1 3.63 -13.81 4.56
CA ILE A 1 4.43 -12.60 4.83
C ILE A 1 3.76 -11.36 4.26
N LEU A 2 3.27 -11.41 3.03
CA LEU A 2 2.51 -10.29 2.45
C LEU A 2 1.28 -9.94 3.29
N LEU A 3 0.56 -10.94 3.78
CA LEU A 3 -0.61 -10.71 4.64
C LEU A 3 -0.23 -10.00 5.93
N LEU A 4 0.91 -10.36 6.54
CA LEU A 4 1.41 -9.69 7.74
C LEU A 4 1.74 -8.22 7.45
N PHE A 5 2.35 -7.94 6.30
CA PHE A 5 2.63 -6.59 5.86
C PHE A 5 1.34 -5.78 5.73
N LEU A 6 0.33 -6.34 5.06
CA LEU A 6 -0.97 -5.68 4.86
C LEU A 6 -1.68 -5.43 6.19
N LYS A 7 -1.60 -6.36 7.14
CA LYS A 7 -2.16 -6.19 8.48
C LYS A 7 -1.49 -5.05 9.26
N GLU A 8 -0.17 -4.90 9.12
CA GLU A 8 0.55 -3.78 9.72
C GLU A 8 0.13 -2.45 9.11
N GLN A 9 -0.07 -2.40 7.78
CA GLN A 9 -0.59 -1.21 7.12
C GLN A 9 -1.98 -0.86 7.64
N LYS A 10 -2.84 -1.85 7.86
CA LYS A 10 -4.17 -1.63 8.45
C LYS A 10 -4.08 -0.92 9.80
N LYS A 11 -3.18 -1.38 10.69
CA LYS A 11 -2.98 -0.75 12.00
C LYS A 11 -2.60 0.73 11.86
N GLU A 12 -1.69 1.04 10.96
CA GLU A 12 -1.27 2.42 10.69
C GLU A 12 -2.42 3.28 10.16
N LEU A 13 -3.23 2.72 9.25
CA LEU A 13 -4.37 3.42 8.65
C LEU A 13 -5.45 3.76 9.69
N LEU A 14 -5.64 2.91 10.69
CA LEU A 14 -6.70 3.07 11.68
C LEU A 14 -6.30 3.92 12.88
N ARG A 15 -5.08 4.41 12.95
CA ARG A 15 -4.67 5.35 13.99
C ARG A 15 -5.47 6.64 13.89
N LYS A 16 -6.03 7.09 15.02
CA LYS A 16 -6.89 8.29 15.07
C LYS A 16 -6.19 9.57 14.64
N LYS A 17 -4.89 9.68 14.90
CA LYS A 17 -4.07 10.81 14.45
C LYS A 17 -2.75 10.29 13.91
N ASN A 18 -2.54 10.46 12.63
CA ASN A 18 -1.23 10.25 12.04
C ASN A 18 -0.68 11.61 11.61
N THR A 19 -0.19 12.36 12.61
CA THR A 19 0.32 13.71 12.39
C THR A 19 1.51 13.74 11.44
N LEU A 20 2.34 12.69 11.44
CA LEU A 20 3.47 12.61 10.53
C LEU A 20 3.01 12.46 9.07
N THR A 21 2.06 11.58 8.80
CA THR A 21 1.49 11.41 7.45
C THR A 21 0.84 12.70 6.97
N GLN A 22 0.03 13.32 7.83
CA GLN A 22 -0.64 14.58 7.51
C GLN A 22 0.35 15.68 7.19
N ALA A 23 1.37 15.86 8.04
CA ALA A 23 2.41 16.87 7.83
C ALA A 23 3.19 16.62 6.54
N THR A 24 3.47 15.35 6.22
CA THR A 24 4.17 14.97 4.98
C THR A 24 3.38 15.39 3.75
N TYR A 25 2.08 15.07 3.71
CA TYR A 25 1.23 15.44 2.57
C TYR A 25 1.08 16.95 2.46
N GLU A 26 0.87 17.65 3.57
CA GLU A 26 0.79 19.12 3.58
C GLU A 26 2.06 19.75 3.02
N PHE A 27 3.22 19.26 3.45
CA PHE A 27 4.50 19.75 2.95
C PHE A 27 4.62 19.59 1.43
N TYR A 28 4.26 18.42 0.89
CA TYR A 28 4.38 18.15 -0.54
C TYR A 28 3.33 18.90 -1.37
N PHE A 29 2.15 19.18 -0.82
CA PHE A 29 1.14 19.97 -1.52
C PHE A 29 1.47 21.45 -1.53
N GLU A 30 2.11 21.96 -0.49
CA GLU A 30 2.49 23.37 -0.39
C GLU A 30 3.80 23.72 -1.11
N ASN A 31 4.67 22.74 -1.33
CA ASN A 31 5.97 22.94 -1.94
C ASN A 31 6.04 22.21 -3.28
N GLU A 32 6.43 22.95 -4.32
CA GLU A 32 6.68 22.35 -5.62
C GLU A 32 8.01 21.62 -5.58
N LEU A 33 7.98 20.29 -5.46
CA LEU A 33 9.16 19.46 -5.47
C LEU A 33 9.31 18.77 -6.82
N PRO A 34 10.56 18.56 -7.28
CA PRO A 34 10.78 17.82 -8.53
C PRO A 34 10.16 16.43 -8.45
N LYS A 35 9.38 16.07 -9.44
CA LYS A 35 8.77 14.73 -9.48
C LYS A 35 9.81 13.63 -9.66
N ARG A 36 10.95 13.96 -10.23
CA ARG A 36 12.00 12.99 -10.58
C ARG A 36 12.85 12.56 -9.39
N ASP A 37 13.24 13.51 -8.53
CA ASP A 37 14.14 13.26 -7.39
C ASP A 37 13.44 13.41 -6.05
N ASN A 38 12.14 13.26 -6.07
CA ASN A 38 11.28 13.39 -4.90
C ASN A 38 11.48 12.21 -3.97
N ILE A 39 11.68 12.49 -2.68
CA ILE A 39 11.89 11.45 -1.68
C ILE A 39 10.67 10.52 -1.53
N LEU A 40 9.44 11.05 -1.69
CA LEU A 40 8.23 10.23 -1.65
C LEU A 40 8.22 9.22 -2.81
N LYS A 41 8.65 9.66 -3.99
CA LYS A 41 8.76 8.76 -5.13
C LYS A 41 9.77 7.65 -4.87
N LYS A 42 10.92 7.99 -4.28
CA LYS A 42 11.95 7.00 -3.95
C LYS A 42 11.43 5.99 -2.91
N GLN A 43 10.74 6.47 -1.89
CA GLN A 43 10.14 5.60 -0.88
C GLN A 43 9.06 4.70 -1.47
N PHE A 44 8.21 5.25 -2.35
CA PHE A 44 7.19 4.50 -3.05
C PHE A 44 7.80 3.40 -3.92
N ASP A 45 8.80 3.74 -4.73
CA ASP A 45 9.46 2.77 -5.61
C ASP A 45 10.17 1.67 -4.81
N SER A 46 10.78 2.02 -3.67
CA SER A 46 11.41 1.03 -2.78
C SER A 46 10.37 0.08 -2.18
N ALA A 47 9.24 0.61 -1.75
CA ALA A 47 8.16 -0.20 -1.20
C ALA A 47 7.57 -1.13 -2.28
N VAL A 48 7.43 -0.66 -3.51
CA VAL A 48 6.97 -1.49 -4.64
C VAL A 48 7.91 -2.69 -4.82
N LYS A 49 9.23 -2.47 -4.77
CA LYS A 49 10.20 -3.57 -4.90
C LYS A 49 10.09 -4.60 -3.79
N ILE A 50 9.88 -4.14 -2.56
CA ILE A 50 9.69 -5.04 -1.42
C ILE A 50 8.46 -5.90 -1.62
N ILE A 51 7.33 -5.29 -1.98
CA ILE A 51 6.07 -6.00 -2.22
C ILE A 51 6.20 -6.96 -3.39
N GLU A 52 6.87 -6.54 -4.48
CA GLU A 52 7.14 -7.38 -5.64
C GLU A 52 7.85 -8.67 -5.22
N LYS A 53 8.89 -8.55 -4.39
CA LYS A 53 9.63 -9.73 -3.89
C LYS A 53 8.76 -10.61 -3.00
N LEU A 54 7.89 -10.03 -2.18
CA LEU A 54 6.96 -10.81 -1.36
C LEU A 54 5.96 -11.57 -2.25
N ILE A 55 5.49 -10.97 -3.32
CA ILE A 55 4.60 -11.63 -4.28
C ILE A 55 5.34 -12.77 -5.00
N GLU A 56 6.56 -12.50 -5.46
CA GLU A 56 7.38 -13.52 -6.14
C GLU A 56 7.62 -14.73 -5.23
N ALA A 57 7.93 -14.49 -3.97
CA ALA A 57 8.11 -15.56 -2.99
C ALA A 57 6.83 -16.38 -2.80
N GLY A 58 5.67 -15.71 -2.76
CA GLY A 58 4.38 -16.39 -2.67
C GLY A 58 4.05 -17.21 -3.92
N VAL A 59 4.42 -16.72 -5.10
CA VAL A 59 4.26 -17.46 -6.36
C VAL A 59 5.16 -18.71 -6.33
N ASP A 60 6.40 -18.56 -5.93
CA ASP A 60 7.36 -19.68 -5.85
C ASP A 60 6.88 -20.75 -4.86
N ASN A 61 6.22 -20.36 -3.78
CA ASN A 61 5.68 -21.27 -2.78
C ASN A 61 4.29 -21.83 -3.13
N GLY A 62 3.72 -21.43 -4.26
CA GLY A 62 2.39 -21.87 -4.68
C GLY A 62 1.24 -21.17 -3.96
N GLU A 63 1.50 -20.12 -3.20
CA GLU A 63 0.47 -19.36 -2.46
C GLU A 63 -0.28 -18.39 -3.36
N PHE A 64 0.41 -17.80 -4.35
CA PHE A 64 -0.14 -16.79 -5.25
C PHE A 64 -0.03 -17.20 -6.71
N ILE A 65 -0.93 -16.63 -7.51
CA ILE A 65 -0.87 -16.68 -8.97
C ILE A 65 -0.73 -15.25 -9.45
N CYS A 66 0.41 -14.94 -10.06
CA CYS A 66 0.68 -13.58 -10.52
C CYS A 66 1.67 -13.60 -11.68
N GLU A 67 1.26 -13.07 -12.83
CA GLU A 67 2.12 -12.97 -14.02
C GLU A 67 2.93 -11.68 -14.02
N ASP A 68 2.34 -10.59 -13.55
CA ASP A 68 2.97 -9.27 -13.49
C ASP A 68 3.14 -8.84 -12.04
N CYS A 69 4.19 -9.34 -11.41
CA CYS A 69 4.45 -9.07 -10.00
C CYS A 69 4.76 -7.60 -9.73
N GLU A 70 5.48 -6.93 -10.63
CA GLU A 70 5.77 -5.50 -10.48
C GLU A 70 4.51 -4.66 -10.58
N GLY A 71 3.70 -4.88 -11.60
CA GLY A 71 2.44 -4.14 -11.79
C GLY A 71 1.48 -4.35 -10.64
N THR A 72 1.38 -5.58 -10.14
CA THR A 72 0.54 -5.91 -9.00
C THR A 72 1.04 -5.23 -7.72
N ALA A 73 2.36 -5.22 -7.49
CA ALA A 73 2.96 -4.54 -6.35
C ALA A 73 2.66 -3.03 -6.40
N ARG A 74 2.75 -2.44 -7.57
CA ARG A 74 2.46 -1.02 -7.79
C ARG A 74 0.99 -0.71 -7.53
N ASN A 75 0.10 -1.59 -7.96
CA ASN A 75 -1.34 -1.49 -7.67
C ASN A 75 -1.61 -1.53 -6.16
N ILE A 76 -0.97 -2.43 -5.44
CA ILE A 76 -1.10 -2.51 -3.98
C ILE A 76 -0.67 -1.19 -3.34
N MET A 77 0.44 -0.61 -3.78
CA MET A 77 0.91 0.67 -3.24
C MET A 77 -0.05 1.81 -3.53
N PHE A 78 -0.63 1.88 -4.72
CA PHE A 78 -1.62 2.90 -5.03
C PHE A 78 -2.87 2.76 -4.17
N VAL A 79 -3.33 1.54 -3.91
CA VAL A 79 -4.47 1.29 -3.02
C VAL A 79 -4.13 1.76 -1.60
N LEU A 80 -2.93 1.41 -1.09
CA LEU A 80 -2.51 1.83 0.25
C LEU A 80 -2.40 3.35 0.36
N GLU A 81 -1.86 4.02 -0.65
CA GLU A 81 -1.78 5.49 -0.67
C GLU A 81 -3.17 6.13 -0.69
N GLY A 82 -4.09 5.58 -1.47
CA GLY A 82 -5.47 6.04 -1.49
C GLY A 82 -6.15 5.88 -0.14
N LEU A 83 -5.93 4.76 0.53
CA LEU A 83 -6.46 4.52 1.87
C LEU A 83 -5.86 5.50 2.90
N LYS A 84 -4.57 5.81 2.81
CA LYS A 84 -3.93 6.77 3.70
C LYS A 84 -4.55 8.16 3.58
N ILE A 85 -4.75 8.62 2.35
CA ILE A 85 -5.39 9.92 2.11
C ILE A 85 -6.84 9.90 2.60
N SER A 86 -7.57 8.84 2.29
CA SER A 86 -8.96 8.69 2.73
C SER A 86 -9.06 8.68 4.26
N ALA A 87 -8.12 8.02 4.94
CA ALA A 87 -8.10 7.98 6.40
C ALA A 87 -7.94 9.37 7.02
N GLN A 88 -7.22 10.28 6.35
CA GLN A 88 -6.98 11.64 6.83
C GLN A 88 -8.04 12.65 6.38
N THR A 89 -8.93 12.28 5.49
CA THR A 89 -9.95 13.19 4.93
C THR A 89 -11.35 12.75 5.28
N ILE A 90 -11.83 11.67 4.68
CA ILE A 90 -13.21 11.20 4.87
C ILE A 90 -13.34 10.15 5.98
N GLY A 91 -12.20 9.61 6.45
CA GLY A 91 -12.17 8.50 7.40
C GLY A 91 -12.34 7.16 6.72
N VAL A 92 -11.74 6.12 7.29
CA VAL A 92 -11.91 4.74 6.83
C VAL A 92 -12.24 3.86 8.03
N THR A 93 -13.07 2.84 7.80
CA THR A 93 -13.41 1.86 8.83
C THR A 93 -12.49 0.64 8.71
N ALA A 94 -12.37 -0.13 9.79
CA ALA A 94 -11.64 -1.39 9.76
C ALA A 94 -12.22 -2.33 8.70
N GLU A 95 -13.55 -2.37 8.55
CA GLU A 95 -14.22 -3.20 7.56
C GLU A 95 -13.87 -2.81 6.14
N ALA A 96 -13.78 -1.50 5.85
CA ALA A 96 -13.41 -1.02 4.53
C ALA A 96 -11.97 -1.41 4.19
N VAL A 97 -11.05 -1.28 5.14
CA VAL A 97 -9.64 -1.68 4.94
C VAL A 97 -9.56 -3.19 4.70
N ASP A 98 -10.26 -3.99 5.49
CA ASP A 98 -10.28 -5.45 5.33
C ASP A 98 -10.79 -5.86 3.95
N ARG A 99 -11.82 -5.17 3.46
CA ARG A 99 -12.40 -5.44 2.14
C ARG A 99 -11.38 -5.15 1.02
N GLU A 100 -10.66 -4.04 1.12
CA GLU A 100 -9.64 -3.70 0.12
C GLU A 100 -8.50 -4.72 0.14
N ILE A 101 -8.07 -5.15 1.32
CA ILE A 101 -7.05 -6.22 1.44
C ILE A 101 -7.55 -7.51 0.80
N LEU A 102 -8.80 -7.87 1.02
CA LEU A 102 -9.41 -9.05 0.42
C LEU A 102 -9.36 -8.99 -1.11
N TYR A 103 -9.73 -7.85 -1.69
CA TYR A 103 -9.68 -7.67 -3.14
C TYR A 103 -8.26 -7.78 -3.69
N LEU A 104 -7.28 -7.24 -2.97
CA LEU A 104 -5.88 -7.38 -3.36
C LEU A 104 -5.45 -8.84 -3.35
N LEU A 105 -5.82 -9.59 -2.33
CA LEU A 105 -5.49 -11.03 -2.23
C LEU A 105 -6.20 -11.85 -3.30
N ARG A 106 -7.44 -11.54 -3.61
CA ARG A 106 -8.18 -12.20 -4.72
C ARG A 106 -7.49 -11.96 -6.05
N GLY A 107 -6.92 -10.77 -6.25
CA GLY A 107 -6.13 -10.46 -7.44
C GLY A 107 -4.87 -11.31 -7.56
N LEU A 108 -4.42 -11.91 -6.44
CA LEU A 108 -3.29 -12.84 -6.39
C LEU A 108 -3.73 -14.30 -6.40
N GLY A 109 -5.00 -14.56 -6.64
CA GLY A 109 -5.53 -15.92 -6.70
C GLY A 109 -5.85 -16.55 -5.35
N VAL A 110 -5.81 -15.77 -4.27
CA VAL A 110 -6.18 -16.27 -2.94
C VAL A 110 -7.70 -16.31 -2.82
N GLU A 111 -8.24 -17.45 -2.46
CA GLU A 111 -9.68 -17.64 -2.23
C GLU A 111 -9.99 -17.54 -0.74
N ASP A 112 -11.20 -17.09 -0.43
CA ASP A 112 -11.68 -16.97 0.96
C ASP A 112 -11.98 -18.33 1.59
#